data_7eb3493f0fd1ade001dc7946d9c5b974
#
_entry.id   7eb3493f0fd1ade001dc7946d9c5b974
#
_cell.length_a   1.000
_cell.length_b   1.000
_cell.length_c   1.000
_cell.angle_alpha   90.00
_cell.angle_beta   90.00
_cell.angle_gamma   90.00
#
_symmetry.space_group_name_H-M   'P 1'
#
loop_
_entity.id
_entity.type
_entity.pdbx_description
1 polymer ?
#
loop_
_entity_poly.entity_id
_entity_poly.type
_entity_poly.pdbx_seq_one_letter_code
_entity_poly.pdbx_strand_id
1 'polypeptide(L)'
;MHAEVSRITLNIAQRSRALRDDYRRQIDEMSRQPVHRSQLSCGNLAHGVAACGSADKSVIKMMDSANIGIVTAYNDMLSAHAPYAGYPEQIKSALNAIGCTAQVAGGVPAMCDGVTQGQPGMELSLFSRDVIAQATAVSLSHQMFDAVLMLGICDKIVPGLVMGALQFGHLPTLFVPAGPMTSGLSNKEKVRVRQLYAEGKVDRAALLEAEMASYHSQGTCTFYGTANSNQMVLEAMGMQLPGSSFVNPDTTLREALTTEAVEHIAKIARTGRQALPLAEVIDEKSFVNGIVALLASGGSTNLCIHLVAMARAAGLVITWSDFDELSKVTPLLAKIYPNGSADINHFQAAGGTGLLFGELIKAGLMHGDAKVCFGGTLDAACIEPFLDEGHLQWRPAATASLDTDVIRSADKAFAPEGGIRLLEGNLGRSLIKSSAVAADRQTITAPAVVISHQNELRALFERGELDRDCVVVARFQGPAANGMPELHQLMPILGVLQDRGHAVALVTDGRLSGASGKVPAAIHVTPEASKGGVIGRVQDGDLVAINVASGELNVMVDEDVLAAREQARAPAPRSTVGRALFAFNRNLVTDAESGGCTLFEAPVLVDEPIEAATQSVAYGHCVS
;
A
#
# COMPACT_ATOMS: atom_id res chain seq x y z
N MET A 1 -17.34 -1.78 -19.17
CA MET A 1 -16.19 -2.43 -18.48
C MET A 1 -15.30 -3.09 -19.52
N HIS A 2 -13.99 -2.88 -19.42
CA HIS A 2 -13.01 -3.52 -20.29
C HIS A 2 -13.02 -5.05 -20.10
N ALA A 3 -12.96 -5.81 -21.18
CA ALA A 3 -13.13 -7.28 -21.14
C ALA A 3 -12.11 -7.97 -20.22
N GLU A 4 -10.83 -7.56 -20.29
CA GLU A 4 -9.77 -8.11 -19.44
C GLU A 4 -9.97 -7.78 -17.96
N VAL A 5 -10.39 -6.55 -17.62
CA VAL A 5 -10.69 -6.18 -16.23
C VAL A 5 -11.83 -7.04 -15.68
N SER A 6 -12.88 -7.24 -16.48
CA SER A 6 -14.00 -8.13 -16.09
C SER A 6 -13.53 -9.57 -15.90
N ARG A 7 -12.71 -10.10 -16.82
CA ARG A 7 -12.17 -11.46 -16.75
C ARG A 7 -11.32 -11.66 -15.49
N ILE A 8 -10.41 -10.73 -15.20
CA ILE A 8 -9.53 -10.82 -14.02
C ILE A 8 -10.36 -10.74 -12.74
N THR A 9 -11.35 -9.84 -12.67
CA THR A 9 -12.26 -9.74 -11.51
C THR A 9 -12.99 -11.08 -11.27
N LEU A 10 -13.51 -11.71 -12.32
CA LEU A 10 -14.18 -13.00 -12.23
C LEU A 10 -13.22 -14.13 -11.81
N ASN A 11 -11.99 -14.14 -12.32
CA ASN A 11 -10.96 -15.10 -11.92
C ASN A 11 -10.62 -14.97 -10.42
N ILE A 12 -10.49 -13.72 -9.92
CA ILE A 12 -10.27 -13.47 -8.49
C ILE A 12 -11.46 -13.99 -7.68
N ALA A 13 -12.69 -13.69 -8.08
CA ALA A 13 -13.89 -14.15 -7.40
C ALA A 13 -13.97 -15.68 -7.37
N GLN A 14 -13.71 -16.35 -8.50
CA GLN A 14 -13.76 -17.82 -8.61
C GLN A 14 -12.68 -18.48 -7.74
N ARG A 15 -11.43 -18.02 -7.85
CA ARG A 15 -10.29 -18.53 -7.08
C ARG A 15 -10.46 -18.33 -5.58
N SER A 16 -11.16 -17.27 -5.19
CA SER A 16 -11.38 -16.90 -3.78
C SER A 16 -12.60 -17.59 -3.15
N ARG A 17 -13.48 -18.20 -3.94
CA ARG A 17 -14.83 -18.60 -3.52
C ARG A 17 -14.88 -19.25 -2.14
N ALA A 18 -14.12 -20.32 -1.91
CA ALA A 18 -14.18 -21.07 -0.65
C ALA A 18 -13.79 -20.20 0.56
N LEU A 19 -12.72 -19.42 0.45
CA LEU A 19 -12.23 -18.56 1.52
C LEU A 19 -13.15 -17.35 1.73
N ARG A 20 -13.69 -16.81 0.62
CA ARG A 20 -14.62 -15.68 0.66
C ARG A 20 -15.95 -16.08 1.27
N ASP A 21 -16.48 -17.25 0.94
CA ASP A 21 -17.73 -17.77 1.51
C ASP A 21 -17.58 -18.02 3.03
N ASP A 22 -16.42 -18.55 3.47
CA ASP A 22 -16.13 -18.72 4.88
C ASP A 22 -16.05 -17.37 5.62
N TYR A 23 -15.28 -16.43 5.08
CA TYR A 23 -15.21 -15.05 5.60
C TYR A 23 -16.59 -14.41 5.70
N ARG A 24 -17.38 -14.45 4.62
CA ARG A 24 -18.75 -13.89 4.60
C ARG A 24 -19.65 -14.50 5.64
N ARG A 25 -19.62 -15.83 5.78
CA ARG A 25 -20.42 -16.53 6.80
C ARG A 25 -20.10 -16.01 8.21
N GLN A 26 -18.82 -15.87 8.56
CA GLN A 26 -18.39 -15.34 9.87
C GLN A 26 -18.89 -13.91 10.09
N ILE A 27 -18.73 -13.04 9.08
CA ILE A 27 -19.18 -11.66 9.16
C ILE A 27 -20.70 -11.56 9.26
N ASP A 28 -21.44 -12.37 8.52
CA ASP A 28 -22.90 -12.41 8.56
C ASP A 28 -23.44 -12.87 9.92
N GLU A 29 -22.80 -13.86 10.54
CA GLU A 29 -23.13 -14.30 11.90
C GLU A 29 -22.98 -13.14 12.91
N MET A 30 -21.87 -12.39 12.82
CA MET A 30 -21.64 -11.23 13.70
C MET A 30 -22.58 -10.07 13.39
N SER A 31 -22.94 -9.84 12.13
CA SER A 31 -23.87 -8.79 11.71
C SER A 31 -25.30 -9.01 12.21
N ARG A 32 -25.73 -10.27 12.31
CA ARG A 32 -27.08 -10.63 12.79
C ARG A 32 -27.25 -10.47 14.31
N GLN A 33 -26.15 -10.38 15.04
CA GLN A 33 -26.23 -10.20 16.50
C GLN A 33 -26.73 -8.80 16.85
N PRO A 34 -27.38 -8.60 18.01
CA PRO A 34 -27.73 -7.26 18.50
C PRO A 34 -26.47 -6.40 18.67
N VAL A 35 -26.66 -5.12 18.95
CA VAL A 35 -25.56 -4.21 19.33
C VAL A 35 -24.70 -4.88 20.39
N HIS A 36 -23.41 -5.07 20.12
CA HIS A 36 -22.55 -5.95 20.92
C HIS A 36 -22.46 -5.53 22.37
N ARG A 37 -22.37 -4.22 22.67
CA ARG A 37 -22.31 -3.74 24.05
C ARG A 37 -23.58 -4.05 24.86
N SER A 38 -24.72 -4.30 24.21
CA SER A 38 -25.96 -4.71 24.89
C SER A 38 -25.88 -6.16 25.42
N GLN A 39 -24.94 -6.94 24.94
CA GLN A 39 -24.70 -8.32 25.35
C GLN A 39 -23.68 -8.43 26.50
N LEU A 40 -22.98 -7.32 26.80
CA LEU A 40 -22.03 -7.28 27.90
C LEU A 40 -22.76 -7.39 29.25
N SER A 41 -22.17 -8.13 30.19
CA SER A 41 -22.67 -8.10 31.59
C SER A 41 -22.61 -6.70 32.17
N CYS A 42 -23.42 -6.41 33.16
CA CYS A 42 -23.40 -5.10 33.81
C CYS A 42 -22.02 -4.70 34.34
N GLY A 43 -21.25 -5.68 34.85
CA GLY A 43 -19.88 -5.47 35.27
C GLY A 43 -18.95 -5.10 34.13
N ASN A 44 -19.03 -5.84 33.03
CA ASN A 44 -18.21 -5.60 31.81
C ASN A 44 -18.51 -4.20 31.24
N LEU A 45 -19.79 -3.85 31.09
CA LEU A 45 -20.19 -2.54 30.57
C LEU A 45 -19.73 -1.42 31.50
N ALA A 46 -19.88 -1.61 32.85
CA ALA A 46 -19.42 -0.63 33.82
C ALA A 46 -17.91 -0.36 33.72
N HIS A 47 -17.09 -1.40 33.51
CA HIS A 47 -15.66 -1.24 33.26
C HIS A 47 -15.40 -0.49 31.95
N GLY A 48 -16.12 -0.82 30.87
CA GLY A 48 -15.97 -0.19 29.55
C GLY A 48 -16.28 1.32 29.51
N VAL A 49 -17.11 1.80 30.46
CA VAL A 49 -17.51 3.22 30.54
C VAL A 49 -16.95 3.93 31.77
N ALA A 50 -16.19 3.26 32.64
CA ALA A 50 -15.77 3.82 33.95
C ALA A 50 -15.05 5.17 33.79
N ALA A 51 -14.17 5.30 32.80
CA ALA A 51 -13.39 6.50 32.56
C ALA A 51 -14.14 7.60 31.77
N CYS A 52 -15.35 7.34 31.27
CA CYS A 52 -16.13 8.32 30.53
C CYS A 52 -16.75 9.37 31.44
N GLY A 53 -17.02 10.56 30.89
CA GLY A 53 -17.84 11.58 31.56
C GLY A 53 -19.29 11.12 31.77
N SER A 54 -20.03 11.80 32.64
CA SER A 54 -21.42 11.41 32.96
C SER A 54 -22.35 11.48 31.75
N ALA A 55 -22.15 12.44 30.83
CA ALA A 55 -22.93 12.58 29.63
C ALA A 55 -22.70 11.37 28.70
N ASP A 56 -21.43 11.02 28.37
CA ASP A 56 -21.08 9.88 27.54
C ASP A 56 -21.60 8.55 28.12
N LYS A 57 -21.47 8.37 29.47
CA LYS A 57 -22.03 7.21 30.16
C LYS A 57 -23.52 7.05 29.90
N SER A 58 -24.25 8.16 29.90
CA SER A 58 -25.70 8.15 29.68
C SER A 58 -26.02 7.73 28.25
N VAL A 59 -25.33 8.29 27.27
CA VAL A 59 -25.51 7.95 25.84
C VAL A 59 -25.17 6.48 25.58
N ILE A 60 -24.02 6.00 26.07
CA ILE A 60 -23.59 4.60 25.83
C ILE A 60 -24.59 3.59 26.47
N LYS A 61 -25.20 3.93 27.61
CA LYS A 61 -26.19 3.07 28.26
C LYS A 61 -27.53 2.99 27.55
N MET A 62 -27.90 3.99 26.75
CA MET A 62 -29.18 4.02 26.01
C MET A 62 -29.24 2.99 24.90
N MET A 63 -28.12 2.51 24.37
CA MET A 63 -27.98 1.48 23.33
C MET A 63 -28.52 1.85 21.95
N ASP A 64 -29.14 3.00 21.79
CA ASP A 64 -29.77 3.51 20.56
C ASP A 64 -28.91 4.54 19.80
N SER A 65 -27.90 5.07 20.46
CA SER A 65 -26.93 6.00 19.88
C SER A 65 -25.59 5.32 19.65
N ALA A 66 -24.86 5.75 18.62
CA ALA A 66 -23.58 5.13 18.27
C ALA A 66 -22.48 5.45 19.28
N ASN A 67 -21.70 4.42 19.63
CA ASN A 67 -20.40 4.56 20.29
C ASN A 67 -19.30 4.18 19.30
N ILE A 68 -18.52 5.14 18.83
CA ILE A 68 -17.52 4.97 17.77
C ILE A 68 -16.15 4.63 18.36
N GLY A 69 -15.55 3.56 17.88
CA GLY A 69 -14.17 3.22 18.21
C GLY A 69 -13.19 4.08 17.42
N ILE A 70 -12.17 4.62 18.07
CA ILE A 70 -11.04 5.31 17.42
C ILE A 70 -9.82 4.42 17.56
N VAL A 71 -9.25 3.95 16.46
CA VAL A 71 -7.94 3.29 16.43
C VAL A 71 -6.96 4.27 15.80
N THR A 72 -5.94 4.67 16.56
CA THR A 72 -5.02 5.73 16.13
C THR A 72 -3.57 5.26 16.05
N ALA A 73 -2.86 5.68 15.01
CA ALA A 73 -1.42 5.51 14.85
C ALA A 73 -0.66 6.79 15.23
N TYR A 74 -1.19 7.63 16.11
CA TYR A 74 -0.51 8.85 16.56
C TYR A 74 0.91 8.56 17.02
N ASN A 75 1.82 9.42 16.58
CA ASN A 75 3.23 9.41 16.96
C ASN A 75 3.82 10.80 16.69
N ASP A 76 4.37 11.45 17.69
CA ASP A 76 4.88 12.81 17.59
C ASP A 76 6.28 12.90 16.95
N MET A 77 7.03 11.78 16.92
CA MET A 77 8.32 11.70 16.24
C MET A 77 8.17 11.57 14.72
N LEU A 78 7.06 11.00 14.24
CA LEU A 78 6.85 10.70 12.82
C LEU A 78 5.96 11.75 12.17
N SER A 79 6.51 12.54 11.26
CA SER A 79 5.81 13.65 10.60
C SER A 79 4.44 13.30 10.04
N ALA A 80 4.28 12.10 9.46
CA ALA A 80 3.03 11.63 8.90
C ALA A 80 1.93 11.37 9.97
N HIS A 81 2.33 11.08 11.21
CA HIS A 81 1.44 10.64 12.28
C HIS A 81 1.21 11.72 13.35
N ALA A 82 2.09 12.73 13.40
CA ALA A 82 1.99 13.84 14.34
C ALA A 82 0.64 14.60 14.26
N PRO A 83 0.01 14.79 13.07
CA PRO A 83 -1.28 15.47 12.99
C PRO A 83 -2.39 14.80 13.80
N TYR A 84 -2.32 13.49 14.03
CA TYR A 84 -3.36 12.75 14.74
C TYR A 84 -3.48 13.08 16.23
N ALA A 85 -2.57 13.90 16.80
CA ALA A 85 -2.63 14.29 18.21
C ALA A 85 -3.98 14.89 18.62
N GLY A 86 -4.54 15.79 17.81
CA GLY A 86 -5.78 16.49 18.10
C GLY A 86 -7.05 15.80 17.61
N TYR A 87 -6.94 14.80 16.74
CA TYR A 87 -8.11 14.17 16.10
C TYR A 87 -9.06 13.50 17.09
N PRO A 88 -8.62 12.75 18.12
CA PRO A 88 -9.55 12.13 19.05
C PRO A 88 -10.47 13.13 19.76
N GLU A 89 -9.97 14.29 20.14
CA GLU A 89 -10.79 15.31 20.81
C GLU A 89 -11.74 16.00 19.82
N GLN A 90 -11.31 16.28 18.58
CA GLN A 90 -12.18 16.78 17.53
C GLN A 90 -13.33 15.80 17.24
N ILE A 91 -13.00 14.50 17.09
CA ILE A 91 -13.97 13.43 16.81
C ILE A 91 -15.00 13.31 17.95
N LYS A 92 -14.55 13.27 19.21
CA LYS A 92 -15.45 13.20 20.35
C LYS A 92 -16.38 14.42 20.42
N SER A 93 -15.83 15.62 20.23
CA SER A 93 -16.62 16.85 20.23
C SER A 93 -17.70 16.84 19.14
N ALA A 94 -17.34 16.44 17.91
CA ALA A 94 -18.29 16.37 16.79
C ALA A 94 -19.39 15.31 17.04
N LEU A 95 -19.05 14.12 17.56
CA LEU A 95 -20.03 13.08 17.90
C LEU A 95 -20.96 13.51 19.04
N ASN A 96 -20.43 14.15 20.06
CA ASN A 96 -21.25 14.65 21.18
C ASN A 96 -22.26 15.69 20.71
N ALA A 97 -21.90 16.53 19.74
CA ALA A 97 -22.82 17.53 19.16
C ALA A 97 -24.05 16.90 18.45
N ILE A 98 -23.92 15.66 17.98
CA ILE A 98 -25.01 14.90 17.31
C ILE A 98 -25.60 13.79 18.20
N GLY A 99 -25.30 13.78 19.50
CA GLY A 99 -25.84 12.82 20.47
C GLY A 99 -25.22 11.42 20.39
N CYS A 100 -24.05 11.27 19.81
CA CYS A 100 -23.25 10.05 19.76
C CYS A 100 -22.01 10.18 20.64
N THR A 101 -21.24 9.09 20.80
CA THR A 101 -20.01 9.08 21.59
C THR A 101 -18.87 8.41 20.85
N ALA A 102 -17.63 8.68 21.30
CA ALA A 102 -16.47 7.93 20.86
C ALA A 102 -15.51 7.62 22.01
N GLN A 103 -14.82 6.51 21.87
CA GLN A 103 -13.71 6.14 22.74
C GLN A 103 -12.49 5.79 21.91
N VAL A 104 -11.30 6.22 22.34
CA VAL A 104 -10.06 5.68 21.79
C VAL A 104 -10.00 4.20 22.17
N ALA A 105 -10.22 3.34 21.20
CA ALA A 105 -10.19 1.88 21.37
C ALA A 105 -8.77 1.38 21.62
N GLY A 106 -7.80 2.01 20.97
CA GLY A 106 -6.38 1.71 21.15
C GLY A 106 -5.49 2.54 20.26
N GLY A 107 -4.21 2.58 20.61
CA GLY A 107 -3.12 3.04 19.75
C GLY A 107 -2.42 1.86 19.09
N VAL A 108 -2.04 2.00 17.84
CA VAL A 108 -1.17 1.06 17.14
C VAL A 108 0.24 1.65 16.98
N PRO A 109 1.30 0.83 17.01
CA PRO A 109 2.63 1.34 16.77
C PRO A 109 2.73 1.89 15.34
N ALA A 110 3.56 2.92 15.14
CA ALA A 110 3.90 3.41 13.82
C ALA A 110 5.41 3.31 13.62
N MET A 111 5.84 2.82 12.45
CA MET A 111 7.25 2.78 12.05
C MET A 111 7.40 3.49 10.69
N CYS A 112 8.26 4.48 10.65
CA CYS A 112 8.57 5.20 9.41
C CYS A 112 9.88 4.70 8.82
N ASP A 113 9.82 4.15 7.62
CA ASP A 113 11.02 3.68 6.91
C ASP A 113 12.01 4.82 6.65
N GLY A 114 11.53 6.06 6.49
CA GLY A 114 12.41 7.23 6.37
C GLY A 114 13.33 7.44 7.58
N VAL A 115 12.86 7.15 8.79
CA VAL A 115 13.64 7.25 10.03
C VAL A 115 14.56 6.03 10.21
N THR A 116 14.07 4.85 9.86
CA THR A 116 14.79 3.58 10.12
C THR A 116 15.70 3.13 8.97
N GLN A 117 15.71 3.84 7.84
CA GLN A 117 16.55 3.51 6.69
C GLN A 117 18.02 3.33 7.06
N GLY A 118 18.59 2.16 6.70
CA GLY A 118 19.98 1.82 7.01
C GLY A 118 20.25 1.51 8.47
N GLN A 119 19.23 1.58 9.35
CA GLN A 119 19.35 1.24 10.77
C GLN A 119 18.87 -0.19 11.04
N PRO A 120 19.30 -0.83 12.12
CA PRO A 120 18.88 -2.18 12.48
C PRO A 120 17.36 -2.33 12.64
N GLY A 121 16.66 -1.29 13.08
CA GLY A 121 15.21 -1.30 13.23
C GLY A 121 14.44 -1.53 11.93
N MET A 122 15.05 -1.28 10.77
CA MET A 122 14.45 -1.51 9.47
C MET A 122 14.07 -2.99 9.23
N GLU A 123 14.78 -3.92 9.86
CA GLU A 123 14.50 -5.36 9.77
C GLU A 123 13.17 -5.77 10.43
N LEU A 124 12.54 -4.87 11.19
CA LEU A 124 11.23 -5.07 11.83
C LEU A 124 10.10 -4.44 11.02
N SER A 125 10.41 -3.64 10.01
CA SER A 125 9.43 -2.78 9.33
C SER A 125 8.31 -3.57 8.67
N LEU A 126 8.59 -4.64 7.92
CA LEU A 126 7.55 -5.46 7.30
C LEU A 126 6.61 -6.08 8.36
N PHE A 127 7.19 -6.62 9.43
CA PHE A 127 6.42 -7.27 10.50
C PHE A 127 5.59 -6.29 11.32
N SER A 128 5.94 -5.00 11.35
CA SER A 128 5.12 -3.98 12.03
C SER A 128 3.70 -3.92 11.47
N ARG A 129 3.49 -4.23 10.18
CA ARG A 129 2.16 -4.35 9.57
C ARG A 129 1.30 -5.41 10.28
N ASP A 130 1.87 -6.57 10.51
CA ASP A 130 1.18 -7.70 11.13
C ASP A 130 0.92 -7.42 12.63
N VAL A 131 1.86 -6.77 13.32
CA VAL A 131 1.67 -6.28 14.70
C VAL A 131 0.54 -5.26 14.77
N ILE A 132 0.46 -4.34 13.83
CA ILE A 132 -0.62 -3.33 13.74
C ILE A 132 -1.98 -4.01 13.53
N ALA A 133 -2.05 -5.02 12.67
CA ALA A 133 -3.28 -5.79 12.45
C ALA A 133 -3.74 -6.49 13.75
N GLN A 134 -2.82 -7.13 14.46
CA GLN A 134 -3.10 -7.77 15.76
C GLN A 134 -3.50 -6.75 16.84
N ALA A 135 -2.79 -5.61 16.93
CA ALA A 135 -3.13 -4.56 17.89
C ALA A 135 -4.52 -3.95 17.61
N THR A 136 -4.88 -3.80 16.33
CA THR A 136 -6.22 -3.38 15.90
C THR A 136 -7.28 -4.40 16.35
N ALA A 137 -7.02 -5.69 16.14
CA ALA A 137 -7.92 -6.76 16.57
C ALA A 137 -8.11 -6.77 18.10
N VAL A 138 -7.03 -6.62 18.89
CA VAL A 138 -7.11 -6.49 20.36
C VAL A 138 -7.99 -5.30 20.74
N SER A 139 -7.80 -4.13 20.10
CA SER A 139 -8.58 -2.92 20.38
C SER A 139 -10.08 -3.11 20.14
N LEU A 140 -10.45 -3.77 19.04
CA LEU A 140 -11.84 -3.97 18.65
C LEU A 140 -12.54 -5.14 19.37
N SER A 141 -11.77 -6.08 19.94
CA SER A 141 -12.30 -7.26 20.65
C SER A 141 -13.09 -6.94 21.92
N HIS A 142 -13.08 -5.71 22.40
CA HIS A 142 -13.83 -5.29 23.59
C HIS A 142 -15.35 -5.20 23.38
N GLN A 143 -15.83 -5.32 22.15
CA GLN A 143 -17.27 -5.32 21.80
C GLN A 143 -18.04 -4.08 22.26
N MET A 144 -17.36 -2.94 22.36
CA MET A 144 -17.95 -1.69 22.79
C MET A 144 -18.47 -0.80 21.68
N PHE A 145 -18.12 -1.10 20.40
CA PHE A 145 -18.25 -0.16 19.31
C PHE A 145 -19.28 -0.57 18.27
N ASP A 146 -19.95 0.43 17.68
CA ASP A 146 -20.95 0.27 16.62
C ASP A 146 -20.40 0.59 15.24
N ALA A 147 -19.27 1.28 15.18
CA ALA A 147 -18.47 1.58 13.99
C ALA A 147 -17.07 2.03 14.43
N VAL A 148 -16.17 2.20 13.46
CA VAL A 148 -14.75 2.49 13.73
C VAL A 148 -14.22 3.58 12.82
N LEU A 149 -13.47 4.54 13.37
CA LEU A 149 -12.62 5.47 12.65
C LEU A 149 -11.16 5.02 12.77
N MET A 150 -10.51 4.81 11.64
CA MET A 150 -9.10 4.41 11.54
C MET A 150 -8.25 5.64 11.23
N LEU A 151 -7.45 6.08 12.20
CA LEU A 151 -6.52 7.20 12.07
C LEU A 151 -5.13 6.64 11.72
N GLY A 152 -4.90 6.39 10.45
CA GLY A 152 -3.67 5.78 9.98
C GLY A 152 -3.28 6.23 8.59
N ILE A 153 -1.98 6.36 8.40
CA ILE A 153 -1.36 6.79 7.16
C ILE A 153 -0.01 6.06 7.02
N CYS A 154 0.66 6.15 5.89
CA CYS A 154 2.01 5.62 5.69
C CYS A 154 2.07 4.11 5.36
N ASP A 155 3.31 3.57 5.24
CA ASP A 155 3.64 2.32 4.54
C ASP A 155 2.95 1.07 5.05
N LYS A 156 3.21 0.69 6.30
CA LYS A 156 2.73 -0.55 6.92
C LYS A 156 1.51 -0.33 7.78
N ILE A 157 1.31 0.92 8.22
CA ILE A 157 0.23 1.28 9.14
C ILE A 157 -1.12 1.07 8.46
N VAL A 158 -1.29 1.62 7.26
CA VAL A 158 -2.52 1.48 6.49
C VAL A 158 -2.87 0.02 6.21
N PRO A 159 -1.98 -0.81 5.60
CA PRO A 159 -2.28 -2.22 5.39
C PRO A 159 -2.57 -2.98 6.68
N GLY A 160 -1.84 -2.71 7.75
CA GLY A 160 -2.08 -3.34 9.06
C GLY A 160 -3.45 -3.01 9.64
N LEU A 161 -3.85 -1.73 9.60
CA LEU A 161 -5.18 -1.30 10.03
C LEU A 161 -6.28 -1.92 9.17
N VAL A 162 -6.10 -1.98 7.84
CA VAL A 162 -7.07 -2.62 6.93
C VAL A 162 -7.21 -4.11 7.24
N MET A 163 -6.10 -4.83 7.40
CA MET A 163 -6.12 -6.26 7.77
C MET A 163 -6.85 -6.49 9.09
N GLY A 164 -6.58 -5.65 10.11
CA GLY A 164 -7.26 -5.71 11.39
C GLY A 164 -8.76 -5.38 11.28
N ALA A 165 -9.13 -4.32 10.56
CA ALA A 165 -10.51 -3.92 10.34
C ALA A 165 -11.33 -4.99 9.61
N LEU A 166 -10.76 -5.65 8.60
CA LEU A 166 -11.42 -6.71 7.83
C LEU A 166 -11.77 -7.93 8.69
N GLN A 167 -11.01 -8.23 9.74
CA GLN A 167 -11.39 -9.27 10.71
C GLN A 167 -12.64 -8.89 11.53
N PHE A 168 -12.98 -7.61 11.57
CA PHE A 168 -14.21 -7.06 12.15
C PHE A 168 -15.10 -6.44 11.07
N GLY A 169 -15.13 -7.06 9.89
CA GLY A 169 -15.84 -6.56 8.71
C GLY A 169 -17.34 -6.31 8.87
N HIS A 170 -17.96 -6.80 9.96
CA HIS A 170 -19.33 -6.49 10.37
C HIS A 170 -19.48 -5.07 10.93
N LEU A 171 -18.37 -4.41 11.32
CA LEU A 171 -18.36 -3.02 11.76
C LEU A 171 -18.19 -2.08 10.56
N PRO A 172 -19.04 -1.08 10.41
CA PRO A 172 -18.76 0.05 9.53
C PRO A 172 -17.43 0.69 9.90
N THR A 173 -16.59 0.93 8.90
CA THR A 173 -15.24 1.46 9.14
C THR A 173 -14.92 2.52 8.10
N LEU A 174 -14.35 3.64 8.54
CA LEU A 174 -13.89 4.72 7.69
C LEU A 174 -12.45 5.11 8.06
N PHE A 175 -11.60 5.27 7.06
CA PHE A 175 -10.23 5.75 7.22
C PHE A 175 -10.19 7.28 7.09
N VAL A 176 -9.52 7.94 8.03
CA VAL A 176 -9.35 9.39 8.06
C VAL A 176 -7.88 9.72 7.86
N PRO A 177 -7.47 10.14 6.66
CA PRO A 177 -6.08 10.46 6.38
C PRO A 177 -5.66 11.80 7.01
N ALA A 178 -4.39 11.91 7.42
CA ALA A 178 -3.81 13.18 7.87
C ALA A 178 -3.39 14.09 6.70
N GLY A 179 -3.04 13.47 5.57
CA GLY A 179 -2.60 14.19 4.36
C GLY A 179 -1.09 14.37 4.25
N PRO A 180 -0.61 14.82 3.09
CA PRO A 180 0.80 15.11 2.85
C PRO A 180 1.19 16.46 3.44
N MET A 181 2.50 16.63 3.76
CA MET A 181 3.05 17.96 4.02
C MET A 181 3.00 18.82 2.75
N THR A 182 3.12 20.12 2.91
CA THR A 182 3.24 21.03 1.76
C THR A 182 4.55 20.80 1.01
N SER A 183 4.63 21.26 -0.25
CA SER A 183 5.84 21.08 -1.06
C SER A 183 7.00 21.90 -0.50
N GLY A 184 8.14 21.23 -0.29
CA GLY A 184 9.40 21.83 0.16
C GLY A 184 10.44 21.85 -0.96
N LEU A 185 11.71 21.55 -0.63
CA LEU A 185 12.78 21.43 -1.63
C LEU A 185 12.39 20.38 -2.68
N SER A 186 12.56 20.73 -3.96
CA SER A 186 12.16 19.84 -5.05
C SER A 186 12.87 18.48 -5.01
N ASN A 187 12.18 17.43 -5.41
CA ASN A 187 12.75 16.07 -5.45
C ASN A 187 14.01 16.01 -6.34
N LYS A 188 14.05 16.76 -7.44
CA LYS A 188 15.22 16.84 -8.33
C LYS A 188 16.45 17.40 -7.60
N GLU A 189 16.28 18.47 -6.86
CA GLU A 189 17.36 19.09 -6.11
C GLU A 189 17.83 18.20 -4.95
N LYS A 190 16.91 17.60 -4.22
CA LYS A 190 17.23 16.62 -3.17
C LYS A 190 18.08 15.46 -3.69
N VAL A 191 17.70 14.87 -4.82
CA VAL A 191 18.47 13.79 -5.45
C VAL A 191 19.85 14.27 -5.88
N ARG A 192 19.95 15.48 -6.44
CA ARG A 192 21.22 16.08 -6.82
C ARG A 192 22.18 16.21 -5.63
N VAL A 193 21.69 16.70 -4.49
CA VAL A 193 22.50 16.83 -3.27
C VAL A 193 22.93 15.47 -2.74
N ARG A 194 22.05 14.46 -2.76
CA ARG A 194 22.38 13.07 -2.37
C ARG A 194 23.48 12.46 -3.25
N GLN A 195 23.44 12.69 -4.56
CA GLN A 195 24.46 12.24 -5.49
C GLN A 195 25.80 12.95 -5.23
N LEU A 196 25.79 14.27 -5.06
CA LEU A 196 26.99 15.04 -4.73
C LEU A 196 27.62 14.57 -3.40
N TYR A 197 26.79 14.24 -2.42
CA TYR A 197 27.29 13.67 -1.15
C TYR A 197 27.91 12.28 -1.36
N ALA A 198 27.28 11.42 -2.15
CA ALA A 198 27.82 10.10 -2.48
C ALA A 198 29.17 10.17 -3.22
N GLU A 199 29.37 11.23 -4.02
CA GLU A 199 30.63 11.53 -4.72
C GLU A 199 31.67 12.28 -3.85
N GLY A 200 31.33 12.62 -2.59
CA GLY A 200 32.21 13.37 -1.69
C GLY A 200 32.37 14.86 -2.05
N LYS A 201 31.50 15.40 -2.90
CA LYS A 201 31.52 16.80 -3.38
C LYS A 201 30.83 17.80 -2.44
N VAL A 202 29.99 17.31 -1.53
CA VAL A 202 29.35 18.07 -0.45
C VAL A 202 29.50 17.31 0.86
N ASP A 203 29.46 18.02 1.98
CA ASP A 203 29.56 17.43 3.31
C ASP A 203 28.20 16.99 3.88
N ARG A 204 28.22 16.38 5.06
CA ARG A 204 27.05 15.91 5.77
C ARG A 204 26.12 17.05 6.17
N ALA A 205 26.65 18.25 6.46
CA ALA A 205 25.82 19.39 6.88
C ALA A 205 24.95 19.88 5.72
N ALA A 206 25.53 20.04 4.53
CA ALA A 206 24.78 20.39 3.31
C ALA A 206 23.72 19.35 2.94
N LEU A 207 24.04 18.05 3.11
CA LEU A 207 23.04 17.00 2.90
C LEU A 207 21.89 17.11 3.91
N LEU A 208 22.18 17.28 5.20
CA LEU A 208 21.16 17.40 6.25
C LEU A 208 20.25 18.61 6.01
N GLU A 209 20.82 19.76 5.62
CA GLU A 209 20.05 20.96 5.30
C GLU A 209 19.06 20.72 4.14
N ALA A 210 19.50 20.08 3.06
CA ALA A 210 18.64 19.73 1.94
C ALA A 210 17.53 18.73 2.33
N GLU A 211 17.86 17.74 3.17
CA GLU A 211 16.86 16.80 3.70
C GLU A 211 15.83 17.52 4.59
N MET A 212 16.25 18.39 5.49
CA MET A 212 15.35 19.18 6.35
C MET A 212 14.47 20.14 5.54
N ALA A 213 15.00 20.73 4.47
CA ALA A 213 14.20 21.56 3.57
C ALA A 213 13.17 20.77 2.75
N SER A 214 13.38 19.45 2.60
CA SER A 214 12.43 18.54 1.93
C SER A 214 11.38 17.96 2.89
N TYR A 215 11.75 17.75 4.16
CA TYR A 215 10.89 17.18 5.22
C TYR A 215 10.73 18.23 6.33
N HIS A 216 9.96 19.27 6.05
CA HIS A 216 9.97 20.51 6.83
C HIS A 216 8.77 20.72 7.76
N SER A 217 7.73 19.86 7.66
CA SER A 217 6.49 20.00 8.45
C SER A 217 5.83 18.64 8.71
N GLN A 218 4.74 18.66 9.45
CA GLN A 218 3.90 17.48 9.62
C GLN A 218 3.15 17.10 8.34
N GLY A 219 2.80 15.82 8.20
CA GLY A 219 2.21 15.22 7.01
C GLY A 219 3.12 14.15 6.40
N THR A 220 2.61 13.40 5.41
CA THR A 220 3.43 12.43 4.67
C THR A 220 4.47 13.12 3.79
N CYS A 221 5.52 12.39 3.44
CA CYS A 221 6.45 12.84 2.41
C CYS A 221 5.69 13.19 1.12
N THR A 222 6.16 14.19 0.37
CA THR A 222 5.48 14.66 -0.84
C THR A 222 5.72 13.82 -2.08
N PHE A 223 6.75 12.96 -2.10
CA PHE A 223 6.99 12.03 -3.21
C PHE A 223 5.94 10.90 -3.22
N TYR A 224 5.70 10.33 -4.41
CA TYR A 224 4.72 9.26 -4.58
C TYR A 224 5.33 7.89 -4.27
N GLY A 225 5.64 7.69 -2.99
CA GLY A 225 6.07 6.42 -2.42
C GLY A 225 4.89 5.61 -1.88
N THR A 226 5.19 4.62 -1.01
CA THR A 226 4.18 3.69 -0.49
C THR A 226 3.14 4.40 0.38
N ALA A 227 3.52 5.44 1.13
CA ALA A 227 2.60 6.21 1.95
C ALA A 227 1.44 6.80 1.14
N ASN A 228 1.75 7.56 0.09
CA ASN A 228 0.75 8.21 -0.76
C ASN A 228 0.05 7.21 -1.69
N SER A 229 0.74 6.15 -2.14
CA SER A 229 0.11 5.07 -2.91
C SER A 229 -0.95 4.32 -2.09
N ASN A 230 -0.73 4.11 -0.78
CA ASN A 230 -1.75 3.55 0.10
C ASN A 230 -3.01 4.42 0.15
N GLN A 231 -2.86 5.75 0.26
CA GLN A 231 -4.00 6.66 0.30
C GLN A 231 -4.80 6.63 -1.01
N MET A 232 -4.12 6.66 -2.15
CA MET A 232 -4.73 6.50 -3.48
C MET A 232 -5.54 5.20 -3.57
N VAL A 233 -4.95 4.10 -3.14
CA VAL A 233 -5.57 2.76 -3.18
C VAL A 233 -6.77 2.68 -2.24
N LEU A 234 -6.67 3.19 -1.00
CA LEU A 234 -7.80 3.19 -0.06
C LEU A 234 -8.99 3.99 -0.57
N GLU A 235 -8.75 5.14 -1.19
CA GLU A 235 -9.81 5.96 -1.77
C GLU A 235 -10.45 5.24 -2.99
N ALA A 236 -9.64 4.63 -3.86
CA ALA A 236 -10.12 3.80 -4.98
C ALA A 236 -10.91 2.56 -4.54
N MET A 237 -10.57 2.00 -3.36
CA MET A 237 -11.29 0.90 -2.72
C MET A 237 -12.54 1.37 -1.95
N GLY A 238 -12.83 2.66 -1.91
CA GLY A 238 -14.01 3.24 -1.26
C GLY A 238 -13.93 3.31 0.26
N MET A 239 -12.75 3.30 0.86
CA MET A 239 -12.55 3.28 2.33
C MET A 239 -12.35 4.67 2.96
N GLN A 240 -12.34 5.74 2.17
CA GLN A 240 -12.14 7.13 2.59
C GLN A 240 -13.21 8.04 2.01
N LEU A 241 -13.33 9.26 2.55
CA LEU A 241 -14.14 10.30 1.91
C LEU A 241 -13.52 10.70 0.56
N PRO A 242 -14.33 10.96 -0.47
CA PRO A 242 -13.85 11.38 -1.78
C PRO A 242 -12.93 12.61 -1.71
N GLY A 243 -11.83 12.60 -2.47
CA GLY A 243 -10.89 13.72 -2.54
C GLY A 243 -10.14 14.04 -1.25
N SER A 244 -10.28 13.21 -0.21
CA SER A 244 -9.69 13.50 1.10
C SER A 244 -8.21 13.11 1.21
N SER A 245 -7.71 12.21 0.36
CA SER A 245 -6.38 11.60 0.49
C SER A 245 -5.25 12.60 0.59
N PHE A 246 -5.28 13.66 -0.21
CA PHE A 246 -4.14 14.57 -0.39
C PHE A 246 -4.40 16.02 0.03
N VAL A 247 -5.40 16.23 0.87
CA VAL A 247 -5.59 17.52 1.55
C VAL A 247 -4.56 17.63 2.67
N ASN A 248 -3.80 18.74 2.70
CA ASN A 248 -2.74 18.93 3.69
C ASN A 248 -3.28 18.99 5.13
N PRO A 249 -2.50 18.56 6.14
CA PRO A 249 -2.83 18.77 7.54
C PRO A 249 -2.89 20.27 7.90
N ASP A 250 -3.49 20.60 9.03
CA ASP A 250 -3.62 21.98 9.56
C ASP A 250 -4.33 22.97 8.61
N THR A 251 -5.15 22.47 7.71
CA THR A 251 -6.02 23.30 6.87
C THR A 251 -7.47 23.21 7.33
N THR A 252 -8.22 24.32 7.19
CA THR A 252 -9.66 24.34 7.51
C THR A 252 -10.43 23.26 6.73
N LEU A 253 -10.01 22.98 5.49
CA LEU A 253 -10.63 21.91 4.69
C LEU A 253 -10.37 20.53 5.32
N ARG A 254 -9.16 20.27 5.85
CA ARG A 254 -8.84 19.01 6.55
C ARG A 254 -9.69 18.84 7.82
N GLU A 255 -9.85 19.91 8.60
CA GLU A 255 -10.71 19.91 9.78
C GLU A 255 -12.18 19.62 9.42
N ALA A 256 -12.68 20.28 8.38
CA ALA A 256 -14.05 20.07 7.89
C ALA A 256 -14.28 18.64 7.39
N LEU A 257 -13.32 18.07 6.64
CA LEU A 257 -13.35 16.67 6.20
C LEU A 257 -13.32 15.67 7.37
N THR A 258 -12.57 15.97 8.42
CA THR A 258 -12.56 15.13 9.63
C THR A 258 -13.92 15.15 10.32
N THR A 259 -14.56 16.31 10.42
CA THR A 259 -15.92 16.46 10.99
C THR A 259 -16.96 15.73 10.12
N GLU A 260 -16.89 15.86 8.79
CA GLU A 260 -17.77 15.12 7.87
C GLU A 260 -17.62 13.59 8.03
N ALA A 261 -16.37 13.11 8.16
CA ALA A 261 -16.13 11.70 8.39
C ALA A 261 -16.80 11.20 9.69
N VAL A 262 -16.82 12.03 10.73
CA VAL A 262 -17.49 11.75 12.02
C VAL A 262 -19.01 11.69 11.86
N GLU A 263 -19.59 12.67 11.19
CA GLU A 263 -21.04 12.68 10.95
C GLU A 263 -21.47 11.50 10.07
N HIS A 264 -20.66 11.20 9.08
CA HIS A 264 -20.94 10.10 8.16
C HIS A 264 -20.83 8.73 8.84
N ILE A 265 -19.76 8.47 9.62
CA ILE A 265 -19.60 7.18 10.30
C ILE A 265 -20.77 6.93 11.29
N ALA A 266 -21.31 7.96 11.93
CA ALA A 266 -22.49 7.83 12.78
C ALA A 266 -23.76 7.43 12.01
N LYS A 267 -23.92 7.91 10.75
CA LYS A 267 -25.05 7.53 9.88
C LYS A 267 -24.99 6.07 9.47
N ILE A 268 -23.79 5.56 9.13
CA ILE A 268 -23.59 4.18 8.68
C ILE A 268 -23.27 3.20 9.81
N ALA A 269 -23.16 3.65 11.05
CA ALA A 269 -22.93 2.79 12.23
C ALA A 269 -24.05 1.75 12.37
N ARG A 270 -23.80 0.65 13.07
CA ARG A 270 -24.78 -0.43 13.31
C ARG A 270 -26.08 0.05 13.95
N THR A 271 -26.02 1.11 14.74
CA THR A 271 -27.19 1.79 15.33
C THR A 271 -27.76 2.89 14.43
N GLY A 272 -27.07 3.18 13.32
CA GLY A 272 -27.46 4.20 12.36
C GLY A 272 -28.58 3.76 11.42
N ARG A 273 -29.13 4.72 10.65
CA ARG A 273 -30.23 4.47 9.72
C ARG A 273 -29.78 3.74 8.44
N GLN A 274 -28.49 3.74 8.13
CA GLN A 274 -27.91 3.24 6.88
C GLN A 274 -26.70 2.36 7.17
N ALA A 275 -26.86 1.40 8.10
CA ALA A 275 -25.78 0.53 8.49
C ALA A 275 -25.07 -0.08 7.26
N LEU A 276 -23.75 0.13 7.17
CA LEU A 276 -22.93 -0.34 6.06
C LEU A 276 -21.66 -1.02 6.57
N PRO A 277 -21.70 -2.35 6.80
CA PRO A 277 -20.54 -3.13 7.20
C PRO A 277 -19.37 -2.98 6.21
N LEU A 278 -18.13 -2.92 6.71
CA LEU A 278 -16.95 -2.85 5.87
C LEU A 278 -16.88 -3.98 4.84
N ALA A 279 -17.28 -5.19 5.24
CA ALA A 279 -17.27 -6.36 4.35
C ALA A 279 -18.23 -6.26 3.16
N GLU A 280 -19.21 -5.34 3.19
CA GLU A 280 -20.08 -5.06 2.05
C GLU A 280 -19.45 -4.10 1.04
N VAL A 281 -18.49 -3.28 1.48
CA VAL A 281 -17.73 -2.35 0.64
C VAL A 281 -16.56 -3.07 -0.03
N ILE A 282 -15.90 -3.97 0.72
CA ILE A 282 -14.67 -4.63 0.27
C ILE A 282 -14.99 -5.99 -0.36
N ASP A 283 -14.81 -6.03 -1.67
CA ASP A 283 -14.97 -7.20 -2.52
C ASP A 283 -13.87 -7.28 -3.60
N GLU A 284 -13.98 -8.17 -4.55
CA GLU A 284 -13.06 -8.32 -5.67
C GLU A 284 -12.99 -7.08 -6.56
N LYS A 285 -14.11 -6.35 -6.73
CA LYS A 285 -14.15 -5.12 -7.51
C LYS A 285 -13.36 -4.00 -6.83
N SER A 286 -13.51 -3.85 -5.52
CA SER A 286 -12.77 -2.85 -4.76
C SER A 286 -11.25 -3.09 -4.81
N PHE A 287 -10.80 -4.36 -4.73
CA PHE A 287 -9.38 -4.68 -4.90
C PHE A 287 -8.87 -4.44 -6.31
N VAL A 288 -9.64 -4.80 -7.34
CA VAL A 288 -9.28 -4.50 -8.74
C VAL A 288 -9.19 -2.99 -8.96
N ASN A 289 -10.12 -2.21 -8.43
CA ASN A 289 -10.05 -0.74 -8.47
C ASN A 289 -8.77 -0.21 -7.80
N GLY A 290 -8.41 -0.75 -6.64
CA GLY A 290 -7.17 -0.40 -5.95
C GLY A 290 -5.92 -0.71 -6.78
N ILE A 291 -5.87 -1.88 -7.43
CA ILE A 291 -4.76 -2.28 -8.31
C ILE A 291 -4.69 -1.36 -9.54
N VAL A 292 -5.82 -1.10 -10.20
CA VAL A 292 -5.87 -0.22 -11.38
C VAL A 292 -5.43 1.21 -11.02
N ALA A 293 -5.87 1.76 -9.89
CA ALA A 293 -5.42 3.07 -9.42
C ALA A 293 -3.92 3.11 -9.15
N LEU A 294 -3.37 2.04 -8.53
CA LEU A 294 -1.93 1.88 -8.31
C LEU A 294 -1.14 1.89 -9.63
N LEU A 295 -1.62 1.16 -10.63
CA LEU A 295 -0.98 1.00 -11.93
C LEU A 295 -1.05 2.29 -12.75
N ALA A 296 -2.23 2.91 -12.86
CA ALA A 296 -2.46 4.14 -13.62
C ALA A 296 -1.70 5.34 -13.05
N SER A 297 -1.44 5.34 -11.74
CA SER A 297 -0.68 6.41 -11.07
C SER A 297 0.82 6.14 -10.97
N GLY A 298 1.29 4.94 -11.39
CA GLY A 298 2.69 4.53 -11.24
C GLY A 298 3.13 4.44 -9.78
N GLY A 299 2.30 3.84 -8.94
CA GLY A 299 2.51 3.75 -7.50
C GLY A 299 3.64 2.80 -7.08
N SER A 300 3.73 2.57 -5.78
CA SER A 300 4.80 1.78 -5.16
C SER A 300 4.59 0.28 -5.36
N THR A 301 5.64 -0.43 -5.81
CA THR A 301 5.67 -1.90 -5.89
C THR A 301 5.49 -2.60 -4.54
N ASN A 302 5.74 -1.93 -3.41
CA ASN A 302 5.50 -2.50 -2.08
C ASN A 302 4.02 -2.86 -1.87
N LEU A 303 3.10 -2.19 -2.58
CA LEU A 303 1.68 -2.53 -2.52
C LEU A 303 1.35 -3.89 -3.13
N CYS A 304 2.19 -4.43 -4.01
CA CYS A 304 2.01 -5.80 -4.51
C CYS A 304 2.23 -6.87 -3.43
N ILE A 305 2.90 -6.52 -2.32
CA ILE A 305 2.97 -7.37 -1.12
C ILE A 305 1.77 -7.07 -0.21
N HIS A 306 1.49 -5.80 0.02
CA HIS A 306 0.50 -5.39 1.01
C HIS A 306 -0.93 -5.68 0.56
N LEU A 307 -1.28 -5.44 -0.71
CA LEU A 307 -2.61 -5.75 -1.24
C LEU A 307 -2.90 -7.25 -1.21
N VAL A 308 -1.90 -8.10 -1.48
CA VAL A 308 -2.06 -9.56 -1.34
C VAL A 308 -2.40 -9.93 0.10
N ALA A 309 -1.69 -9.39 1.09
CA ALA A 309 -1.98 -9.65 2.50
C ALA A 309 -3.35 -9.09 2.94
N MET A 310 -3.72 -7.89 2.48
CA MET A 310 -5.03 -7.28 2.74
C MET A 310 -6.16 -8.11 2.13
N ALA A 311 -6.00 -8.60 0.89
CA ALA A 311 -6.97 -9.46 0.24
C ALA A 311 -7.20 -10.77 1.01
N ARG A 312 -6.12 -11.38 1.53
CA ARG A 312 -6.22 -12.57 2.39
C ARG A 312 -7.06 -12.30 3.65
N ALA A 313 -6.92 -11.13 4.27
CA ALA A 313 -7.73 -10.74 5.41
C ALA A 313 -9.23 -10.61 5.10
N ALA A 314 -9.59 -10.39 3.83
CA ALA A 314 -10.97 -10.37 3.33
C ALA A 314 -11.44 -11.71 2.74
N GLY A 315 -10.66 -12.78 2.84
CA GLY A 315 -10.95 -14.06 2.21
C GLY A 315 -10.77 -14.06 0.69
N LEU A 316 -10.03 -13.09 0.14
CA LEU A 316 -9.75 -12.99 -1.29
C LEU A 316 -8.32 -13.45 -1.62
N VAL A 317 -8.13 -13.97 -2.82
CA VAL A 317 -6.84 -14.42 -3.35
C VAL A 317 -6.52 -13.62 -4.60
N ILE A 318 -5.53 -12.74 -4.50
CA ILE A 318 -4.93 -12.02 -5.64
C ILE A 318 -3.48 -12.46 -5.82
N THR A 319 -2.99 -12.43 -7.03
CA THR A 319 -1.64 -12.88 -7.41
C THR A 319 -0.90 -11.79 -8.18
N TRP A 320 0.41 -11.89 -8.28
CA TRP A 320 1.20 -10.96 -9.10
C TRP A 320 0.85 -11.03 -10.59
N SER A 321 0.34 -12.19 -11.06
CA SER A 321 -0.19 -12.30 -12.42
C SER A 321 -1.39 -11.38 -12.65
N ASP A 322 -2.29 -11.21 -11.66
CA ASP A 322 -3.41 -10.27 -11.76
C ASP A 322 -2.90 -8.82 -11.92
N PHE A 323 -1.83 -8.44 -11.21
CA PHE A 323 -1.22 -7.12 -11.37
C PHE A 323 -0.60 -6.93 -12.77
N ASP A 324 0.12 -7.92 -13.27
CA ASP A 324 0.75 -7.85 -14.60
C ASP A 324 -0.30 -7.81 -15.73
N GLU A 325 -1.33 -8.64 -15.65
CA GLU A 325 -2.42 -8.64 -16.62
C GLU A 325 -3.21 -7.34 -16.61
N LEU A 326 -3.54 -6.78 -15.43
CA LEU A 326 -4.16 -5.46 -15.31
C LEU A 326 -3.21 -4.36 -15.82
N SER A 327 -1.90 -4.47 -15.58
CA SER A 327 -0.91 -3.49 -16.03
C SER A 327 -0.86 -3.38 -17.56
N LYS A 328 -1.04 -4.49 -18.29
CA LYS A 328 -1.05 -4.51 -19.76
C LYS A 328 -2.21 -3.74 -20.39
N VAL A 329 -3.30 -3.54 -19.64
CA VAL A 329 -4.51 -2.84 -20.13
C VAL A 329 -4.77 -1.51 -19.44
N THR A 330 -4.04 -1.20 -18.39
CA THR A 330 -4.19 0.05 -17.62
C THR A 330 -3.13 1.05 -18.06
N PRO A 331 -3.49 2.15 -18.72
CA PRO A 331 -2.51 3.15 -19.15
C PRO A 331 -1.96 3.94 -17.96
N LEU A 332 -0.72 4.42 -18.06
CA LEU A 332 -0.13 5.34 -17.09
C LEU A 332 -0.70 6.75 -17.29
N LEU A 333 -1.53 7.21 -16.37
CA LEU A 333 -2.23 8.50 -16.46
C LEU A 333 -1.59 9.61 -15.61
N ALA A 334 -0.76 9.26 -14.62
CA ALA A 334 -0.12 10.25 -13.75
C ALA A 334 1.41 10.11 -13.74
N LYS A 335 2.09 11.27 -13.72
CA LYS A 335 3.55 11.39 -13.56
C LYS A 335 3.90 12.15 -12.30
N ILE A 336 3.93 11.42 -11.18
CA ILE A 336 4.34 11.94 -9.87
C ILE A 336 5.72 11.36 -9.57
N TYR A 337 6.63 12.11 -8.92
CA TYR A 337 7.98 11.62 -8.60
C TYR A 337 7.92 10.25 -7.87
N PRO A 338 8.60 9.19 -8.33
CA PRO A 338 9.76 9.18 -9.23
C PRO A 338 9.46 9.07 -10.74
N ASN A 339 8.20 8.92 -11.17
CA ASN A 339 7.84 8.79 -12.58
C ASN A 339 7.91 10.14 -13.34
N GLY A 340 7.83 11.25 -12.61
CA GLY A 340 7.91 12.63 -13.13
C GLY A 340 8.62 13.54 -12.13
N SER A 341 8.55 14.87 -12.35
CA SER A 341 9.13 15.87 -11.46
C SER A 341 8.14 16.39 -10.40
N ALA A 342 6.83 16.29 -10.66
CA ALA A 342 5.77 16.74 -9.78
C ALA A 342 5.72 15.92 -8.47
N ASP A 343 5.27 16.54 -7.39
CA ASP A 343 4.95 15.85 -6.15
C ASP A 343 3.43 15.63 -6.00
N ILE A 344 3.00 15.08 -4.87
CA ILE A 344 1.60 14.73 -4.64
C ILE A 344 0.69 15.97 -4.52
N ASN A 345 1.21 17.13 -4.08
CA ASN A 345 0.43 18.36 -4.02
C ASN A 345 0.15 18.90 -5.43
N HIS A 346 1.11 18.77 -6.36
CA HIS A 346 0.89 19.09 -7.78
C HIS A 346 -0.14 18.15 -8.40
N PHE A 347 -0.12 16.85 -8.05
CA PHE A 347 -1.15 15.90 -8.48
C PHE A 347 -2.54 16.32 -8.00
N GLN A 348 -2.68 16.69 -6.73
CA GLN A 348 -3.95 17.18 -6.18
C GLN A 348 -4.42 18.45 -6.90
N ALA A 349 -3.52 19.39 -7.15
CA ALA A 349 -3.82 20.61 -7.88
C ALA A 349 -4.17 20.40 -9.36
N ALA A 350 -3.64 19.34 -9.99
CA ALA A 350 -3.94 18.99 -11.39
C ALA A 350 -5.32 18.34 -11.60
N GLY A 351 -6.04 17.99 -10.53
CA GLY A 351 -7.36 17.38 -10.54
C GLY A 351 -7.54 16.20 -9.61
N GLY A 352 -6.46 15.70 -8.99
CA GLY A 352 -6.47 14.73 -7.90
C GLY A 352 -7.08 13.37 -8.25
N THR A 353 -7.53 12.70 -7.19
CA THR A 353 -8.10 11.34 -7.26
C THR A 353 -9.40 11.29 -8.05
N GLY A 354 -10.28 12.27 -7.88
CA GLY A 354 -11.58 12.30 -8.55
C GLY A 354 -11.46 12.37 -10.08
N LEU A 355 -10.50 13.16 -10.62
CA LEU A 355 -10.20 13.19 -12.05
C LEU A 355 -9.63 11.84 -12.52
N LEU A 356 -8.65 11.30 -11.80
CA LEU A 356 -8.01 10.02 -12.17
C LEU A 356 -9.03 8.89 -12.23
N PHE A 357 -9.86 8.75 -11.21
CA PHE A 357 -10.88 7.70 -11.15
C PHE A 357 -11.97 7.91 -12.21
N GLY A 358 -12.41 9.15 -12.41
CA GLY A 358 -13.37 9.49 -13.47
C GLY A 358 -12.89 9.09 -14.86
N GLU A 359 -11.62 9.35 -15.20
CA GLU A 359 -11.01 8.92 -16.47
C GLU A 359 -10.91 7.40 -16.59
N LEU A 360 -10.55 6.69 -15.51
CA LEU A 360 -10.46 5.23 -15.51
C LEU A 360 -11.84 4.56 -15.61
N ILE A 361 -12.87 5.09 -14.94
CA ILE A 361 -14.25 4.61 -15.04
C ILE A 361 -14.77 4.85 -16.46
N LYS A 362 -14.58 6.04 -17.01
CA LYS A 362 -14.97 6.39 -18.38
C LYS A 362 -14.31 5.49 -19.42
N ALA A 363 -13.06 5.11 -19.22
CA ALA A 363 -12.33 4.15 -20.06
C ALA A 363 -12.76 2.68 -19.82
N GLY A 364 -13.65 2.43 -18.84
CA GLY A 364 -14.10 1.10 -18.47
C GLY A 364 -13.04 0.25 -17.74
N LEU A 365 -12.05 0.88 -17.14
CA LEU A 365 -10.92 0.22 -16.45
C LEU A 365 -11.14 0.08 -14.94
N MET A 366 -12.08 0.82 -14.35
CA MET A 366 -12.48 0.69 -12.95
C MET A 366 -13.96 0.34 -12.83
N HIS A 367 -14.31 -0.44 -11.82
CA HIS A 367 -15.69 -0.77 -11.46
C HIS A 367 -16.34 0.43 -10.78
N GLY A 368 -17.02 1.28 -11.57
CA GLY A 368 -17.73 2.44 -11.04
C GLY A 368 -18.90 2.05 -10.13
N ASP A 369 -19.45 0.85 -10.30
CA ASP A 369 -20.53 0.27 -9.49
C ASP A 369 -20.06 -0.35 -8.16
N ALA A 370 -18.77 -0.33 -7.84
CA ALA A 370 -18.25 -0.78 -6.55
C ALA A 370 -18.77 0.12 -5.43
N LYS A 371 -19.23 -0.49 -4.31
CA LYS A 371 -19.71 0.24 -3.13
C LYS A 371 -18.58 1.03 -2.48
N VAL A 372 -18.91 2.18 -1.89
CA VAL A 372 -17.98 3.00 -1.11
C VAL A 372 -18.53 3.28 0.29
N CYS A 373 -17.66 3.44 1.27
CA CYS A 373 -18.07 3.75 2.66
C CYS A 373 -18.82 5.07 2.77
N PHE A 374 -18.62 6.00 1.85
CA PHE A 374 -19.34 7.27 1.79
C PHE A 374 -20.82 7.11 1.36
N GLY A 375 -21.23 5.90 1.00
CA GLY A 375 -22.55 5.58 0.48
C GLY A 375 -22.63 5.71 -1.03
N GLY A 376 -23.46 4.86 -1.66
CA GLY A 376 -23.54 4.75 -3.10
C GLY A 376 -22.36 3.98 -3.71
N THR A 377 -21.89 4.44 -4.85
CA THR A 377 -20.92 3.76 -5.71
C THR A 377 -19.74 4.67 -6.07
N LEU A 378 -18.63 4.08 -6.53
CA LEU A 378 -17.40 4.81 -6.81
C LEU A 378 -17.57 5.87 -7.92
N ASP A 379 -18.41 5.62 -8.91
CA ASP A 379 -18.73 6.61 -9.95
C ASP A 379 -19.42 7.86 -9.37
N ALA A 380 -20.35 7.68 -8.42
CA ALA A 380 -20.98 8.77 -7.69
C ALA A 380 -20.01 9.48 -6.72
N ALA A 381 -18.94 8.79 -6.29
CA ALA A 381 -17.89 9.34 -5.44
C ALA A 381 -16.79 10.09 -6.22
N CYS A 382 -16.88 10.24 -7.55
CA CYS A 382 -15.99 11.11 -8.33
C CYS A 382 -16.36 12.59 -8.13
N ILE A 383 -16.24 13.06 -6.90
CA ILE A 383 -16.50 14.43 -6.44
C ILE A 383 -15.29 14.97 -5.69
N GLU A 384 -15.22 16.27 -5.51
CA GLU A 384 -14.16 16.91 -4.75
C GLU A 384 -14.71 17.83 -3.65
N PRO A 385 -14.07 17.86 -2.46
CA PRO A 385 -14.47 18.73 -1.38
C PRO A 385 -13.93 20.15 -1.58
N PHE A 386 -14.73 21.14 -1.20
CA PHE A 386 -14.28 22.52 -1.10
C PHE A 386 -15.01 23.25 0.04
N LEU A 387 -14.50 24.40 0.43
CA LEU A 387 -15.16 25.25 1.42
C LEU A 387 -15.92 26.38 0.70
N ASP A 388 -17.21 26.50 1.02
CA ASP A 388 -18.05 27.63 0.63
C ASP A 388 -18.48 28.36 1.90
N GLU A 389 -18.07 29.63 2.03
CA GLU A 389 -18.28 30.45 3.24
C GLU A 389 -17.88 29.73 4.56
N GLY A 390 -16.83 28.88 4.50
CA GLY A 390 -16.33 28.09 5.62
C GLY A 390 -17.05 26.76 5.88
N HIS A 391 -18.08 26.44 5.09
CA HIS A 391 -18.80 25.16 5.16
C HIS A 391 -18.31 24.18 4.09
N LEU A 392 -18.15 22.91 4.47
CA LEU A 392 -17.81 21.85 3.53
C LEU A 392 -18.93 21.64 2.51
N GLN A 393 -18.56 21.69 1.25
CA GLN A 393 -19.43 21.39 0.13
C GLN A 393 -18.76 20.41 -0.82
N TRP A 394 -19.53 19.77 -1.66
CA TRP A 394 -19.08 18.82 -2.66
C TRP A 394 -19.46 19.30 -4.06
N ARG A 395 -18.55 19.18 -5.01
CA ARG A 395 -18.80 19.44 -6.42
C ARG A 395 -18.28 18.28 -7.27
N PRO A 396 -18.78 18.09 -8.50
CA PRO A 396 -18.20 17.12 -9.43
C PRO A 396 -16.69 17.35 -9.55
N ALA A 397 -15.92 16.27 -9.57
CA ALA A 397 -14.49 16.36 -9.82
C ALA A 397 -14.21 16.97 -11.20
N ALA A 398 -13.02 17.51 -11.38
CA ALA A 398 -12.58 18.04 -12.66
C ALA A 398 -12.71 16.97 -13.76
N THR A 399 -13.21 17.37 -14.94
CA THR A 399 -13.36 16.49 -16.12
C THR A 399 -12.18 16.61 -17.09
N ALA A 400 -11.24 17.51 -16.82
CA ALA A 400 -10.02 17.72 -17.57
C ALA A 400 -8.89 18.12 -16.60
N SER A 401 -7.68 17.68 -16.90
CA SER A 401 -6.51 18.03 -16.10
C SER A 401 -6.20 19.51 -16.20
N LEU A 402 -5.86 20.12 -15.06
CA LEU A 402 -5.33 21.47 -14.98
C LEU A 402 -3.83 21.53 -15.27
N ASP A 403 -3.16 20.37 -15.26
CA ASP A 403 -1.74 20.22 -15.63
C ASP A 403 -1.54 18.86 -16.32
N THR A 404 -1.44 18.87 -17.65
CA THR A 404 -1.28 17.68 -18.48
C THR A 404 0.13 17.07 -18.45
N ASP A 405 1.08 17.71 -17.79
CA ASP A 405 2.39 17.12 -17.49
C ASP A 405 2.34 16.26 -16.23
N VAL A 406 1.28 16.37 -15.44
CA VAL A 406 1.06 15.64 -14.18
C VAL A 406 -0.03 14.58 -14.32
N ILE A 407 -1.20 14.93 -14.87
CA ILE A 407 -2.32 13.99 -15.13
C ILE A 407 -2.75 14.11 -16.59
N ARG A 408 -2.99 12.99 -17.25
CA ARG A 408 -3.53 12.92 -18.61
C ARG A 408 -4.79 12.07 -18.68
N SER A 409 -5.61 12.34 -19.69
CA SER A 409 -6.74 11.49 -20.06
C SER A 409 -6.27 10.14 -20.62
N ALA A 410 -7.14 9.14 -20.57
CA ALA A 410 -6.82 7.78 -21.00
C ALA A 410 -6.43 7.68 -22.50
N ASP A 411 -7.00 8.53 -23.35
CA ASP A 411 -6.68 8.62 -24.78
C ASP A 411 -5.32 9.28 -25.08
N LYS A 412 -4.74 10.00 -24.09
CA LYS A 412 -3.45 10.71 -24.20
C LYS A 412 -2.46 10.30 -23.11
N ALA A 413 -2.58 9.10 -22.59
CA ALA A 413 -1.77 8.57 -21.52
C ALA A 413 -0.25 8.77 -21.73
N PHE A 414 0.51 8.80 -20.65
CA PHE A 414 1.99 8.87 -20.71
C PHE A 414 2.61 7.59 -21.25
N ALA A 415 1.97 6.43 -20.97
CA ALA A 415 2.33 5.13 -21.50
C ALA A 415 1.05 4.29 -21.67
N PRO A 416 1.02 3.37 -22.65
CA PRO A 416 -0.16 2.53 -22.88
C PRO A 416 -0.37 1.46 -21.80
N GLU A 417 0.66 1.16 -21.03
CA GLU A 417 0.67 0.15 -19.97
C GLU A 417 0.96 0.79 -18.60
N GLY A 418 0.57 0.09 -17.54
CA GLY A 418 0.80 0.50 -16.16
C GLY A 418 2.27 0.42 -15.74
N GLY A 419 2.52 0.86 -14.51
CA GLY A 419 3.89 1.06 -14.02
C GLY A 419 4.58 -0.15 -13.42
N ILE A 420 3.95 -1.34 -13.41
CA ILE A 420 4.47 -2.55 -12.75
C ILE A 420 4.38 -3.73 -13.71
N ARG A 421 5.47 -4.49 -13.82
CA ARG A 421 5.55 -5.71 -14.63
C ARG A 421 6.05 -6.88 -13.78
N LEU A 422 5.52 -8.05 -14.07
CA LEU A 422 6.03 -9.32 -13.55
C LEU A 422 7.19 -9.78 -14.43
N LEU A 423 8.25 -10.24 -13.78
CA LEU A 423 9.39 -10.88 -14.41
C LEU A 423 9.45 -12.35 -13.96
N GLU A 424 9.69 -13.26 -14.89
CA GLU A 424 9.76 -14.70 -14.65
C GLU A 424 10.98 -15.29 -15.37
N GLY A 425 11.56 -16.33 -14.81
CA GLY A 425 12.69 -17.03 -15.39
C GLY A 425 13.35 -17.99 -14.40
N ASN A 426 14.57 -18.43 -14.72
CA ASN A 426 15.28 -19.38 -13.87
C ASN A 426 15.70 -18.81 -12.50
N LEU A 427 15.70 -17.48 -12.35
CA LEU A 427 15.88 -16.83 -11.03
C LEU A 427 14.61 -16.82 -10.17
N GLY A 428 13.45 -17.20 -10.71
CA GLY A 428 12.15 -17.19 -10.06
C GLY A 428 11.23 -16.10 -10.58
N ARG A 429 10.28 -15.69 -9.74
CA ARG A 429 9.30 -14.63 -10.03
C ARG A 429 9.70 -13.35 -9.29
N SER A 430 9.48 -12.20 -9.94
CA SER A 430 9.91 -10.91 -9.43
C SER A 430 9.04 -9.78 -9.99
N LEU A 431 9.07 -8.62 -9.39
CA LEU A 431 8.39 -7.44 -9.88
C LEU A 431 9.39 -6.33 -10.23
N ILE A 432 9.06 -5.55 -11.26
CA ILE A 432 9.80 -4.35 -11.63
C ILE A 432 8.86 -3.15 -11.81
N LYS A 433 9.30 -1.98 -11.33
CA LYS A 433 8.64 -0.72 -11.63
C LYS A 433 9.12 -0.21 -12.99
N SER A 434 8.37 -0.53 -14.05
CA SER A 434 8.72 -0.18 -15.43
C SER A 434 8.50 1.30 -15.76
N SER A 435 7.49 1.95 -15.14
CA SER A 435 7.09 3.33 -15.43
C SER A 435 8.16 4.40 -15.15
N ALA A 436 9.11 4.11 -14.27
CA ALA A 436 10.16 5.06 -13.90
C ALA A 436 11.52 4.74 -14.57
N VAL A 437 11.60 3.65 -15.34
CA VAL A 437 12.80 3.22 -16.08
C VAL A 437 12.72 3.72 -17.51
N ALA A 438 13.76 4.40 -17.98
CA ALA A 438 13.85 4.83 -19.37
C ALA A 438 13.80 3.64 -20.34
N ALA A 439 13.11 3.78 -21.47
CA ALA A 439 12.85 2.67 -22.40
C ALA A 439 14.13 2.00 -22.91
N ASP A 440 15.18 2.76 -23.16
CA ASP A 440 16.49 2.27 -23.59
C ASP A 440 17.27 1.49 -22.51
N ARG A 441 16.75 1.45 -21.28
CA ARG A 441 17.34 0.77 -20.11
C ARG A 441 16.49 -0.38 -19.58
N GLN A 442 15.44 -0.74 -20.26
CA GLN A 442 14.54 -1.82 -19.87
C GLN A 442 15.04 -3.22 -20.23
N THR A 443 16.14 -3.31 -20.98
CA THR A 443 16.81 -4.57 -21.30
C THR A 443 18.29 -4.47 -20.91
N ILE A 444 18.74 -5.32 -20.00
CA ILE A 444 20.13 -5.33 -19.51
C ILE A 444 20.59 -6.78 -19.42
N THR A 445 21.80 -7.03 -19.92
CA THR A 445 22.54 -8.27 -19.68
C THR A 445 23.96 -7.87 -19.29
N ALA A 446 24.35 -8.16 -18.04
CA ALA A 446 25.66 -7.77 -17.52
C ALA A 446 26.14 -8.74 -16.43
N PRO A 447 27.46 -8.75 -16.12
CA PRO A 447 28.01 -9.60 -15.08
C PRO A 447 27.43 -9.26 -13.69
N ALA A 448 27.12 -10.30 -12.91
CA ALA A 448 26.68 -10.17 -11.54
C ALA A 448 27.78 -9.60 -10.62
N VAL A 449 27.38 -8.74 -9.70
CA VAL A 449 28.12 -8.37 -8.49
C VAL A 449 27.26 -8.79 -7.31
N VAL A 450 27.66 -9.86 -6.63
CA VAL A 450 26.84 -10.48 -5.59
C VAL A 450 27.18 -9.90 -4.23
N ILE A 451 26.13 -9.43 -3.54
CA ILE A 451 26.24 -8.89 -2.17
C ILE A 451 25.18 -9.52 -1.26
N SER A 452 25.48 -9.56 0.03
CA SER A 452 24.53 -10.00 1.06
C SER A 452 24.14 -8.87 2.02
N HIS A 453 24.77 -7.70 1.87
CA HIS A 453 24.45 -6.49 2.63
C HIS A 453 24.74 -5.22 1.82
N GLN A 454 23.85 -4.21 1.92
CA GLN A 454 23.99 -2.97 1.14
C GLN A 454 25.30 -2.19 1.36
N ASN A 455 25.94 -2.32 2.53
CA ASN A 455 27.24 -1.67 2.82
C ASN A 455 28.38 -2.26 1.99
N GLU A 456 28.26 -3.50 1.50
CA GLU A 456 29.27 -4.12 0.64
C GLU A 456 29.36 -3.37 -0.70
N LEU A 457 28.23 -2.95 -1.26
CA LEU A 457 28.20 -2.17 -2.50
C LEU A 457 28.95 -0.84 -2.34
N ARG A 458 28.76 -0.17 -1.20
CA ARG A 458 29.48 1.09 -0.90
C ARG A 458 30.98 0.87 -0.88
N ALA A 459 31.44 -0.16 -0.19
CA ALA A 459 32.87 -0.48 -0.11
C ALA A 459 33.48 -0.80 -1.49
N LEU A 460 32.74 -1.51 -2.36
CA LEU A 460 33.16 -1.77 -3.74
C LEU A 460 33.23 -0.48 -4.56
N PHE A 461 32.26 0.41 -4.40
CA PHE A 461 32.22 1.71 -5.09
C PHE A 461 33.39 2.60 -4.67
N GLU A 462 33.67 2.72 -3.39
CA GLU A 462 34.78 3.52 -2.85
C GLU A 462 36.16 3.01 -3.31
N ARG A 463 36.29 1.70 -3.58
CA ARG A 463 37.52 1.11 -4.17
C ARG A 463 37.58 1.24 -5.70
N GLY A 464 36.56 1.78 -6.35
CA GLY A 464 36.51 1.92 -7.81
C GLY A 464 36.25 0.61 -8.57
N GLU A 465 35.80 -0.46 -7.91
CA GLU A 465 35.59 -1.79 -8.51
C GLU A 465 34.28 -1.90 -9.32
N LEU A 466 33.41 -0.90 -9.22
CA LEU A 466 32.08 -0.88 -9.84
C LEU A 466 32.00 -0.02 -11.12
N ASP A 467 33.09 0.60 -11.58
CA ASP A 467 33.08 1.48 -12.77
C ASP A 467 33.02 0.66 -14.06
N ARG A 468 31.95 -0.11 -14.21
CA ARG A 468 31.67 -1.03 -15.32
C ARG A 468 30.19 -1.39 -15.37
N ASP A 469 29.76 -2.01 -16.48
CA ASP A 469 28.43 -2.63 -16.57
C ASP A 469 28.31 -3.76 -15.56
N CYS A 470 27.22 -3.80 -14.79
CA CYS A 470 26.97 -4.86 -13.82
C CYS A 470 25.50 -4.97 -13.42
N VAL A 471 25.10 -6.17 -13.02
CA VAL A 471 23.84 -6.41 -12.28
C VAL A 471 24.19 -6.73 -10.84
N VAL A 472 23.81 -5.85 -9.93
CA VAL A 472 23.99 -6.11 -8.49
C VAL A 472 22.96 -7.13 -8.04
N VAL A 473 23.40 -8.26 -7.50
CA VAL A 473 22.55 -9.31 -6.95
C VAL A 473 22.62 -9.25 -5.42
N ALA A 474 21.61 -8.58 -4.81
CA ALA A 474 21.53 -8.44 -3.35
C ALA A 474 20.62 -9.53 -2.78
N ARG A 475 21.20 -10.55 -2.18
CA ARG A 475 20.49 -11.73 -1.65
C ARG A 475 20.39 -11.73 -0.13
N PHE A 476 19.53 -12.58 0.42
CA PHE A 476 19.22 -12.67 1.85
C PHE A 476 18.62 -11.39 2.43
N GLN A 477 17.84 -10.69 1.63
CA GLN A 477 17.10 -9.50 2.02
C GLN A 477 15.59 -9.73 2.04
N GLY A 478 15.14 -10.97 1.83
CA GLY A 478 13.74 -11.38 1.81
C GLY A 478 13.06 -11.39 3.18
N PRO A 479 11.75 -11.66 3.21
CA PRO A 479 10.95 -11.67 4.43
C PRO A 479 11.51 -12.59 5.52
N ALA A 480 11.84 -13.84 5.19
CA ALA A 480 12.34 -14.82 6.16
C ALA A 480 13.81 -14.58 6.52
N ALA A 481 14.63 -14.19 5.57
CA ALA A 481 16.05 -13.95 5.81
C ALA A 481 16.27 -12.78 6.76
N ASN A 482 15.65 -11.63 6.49
CA ASN A 482 16.00 -10.38 7.14
C ASN A 482 14.81 -9.44 7.43
N GLY A 483 13.56 -9.91 7.34
CA GLY A 483 12.38 -9.04 7.52
C GLY A 483 12.20 -8.03 6.39
N MET A 484 12.83 -8.27 5.24
CA MET A 484 12.70 -7.48 4.01
C MET A 484 12.96 -5.98 4.21
N PRO A 485 14.15 -5.57 4.70
CA PRO A 485 14.49 -4.16 4.91
C PRO A 485 14.51 -3.41 3.59
N GLU A 486 14.21 -2.12 3.63
CA GLU A 486 14.29 -1.25 2.46
C GLU A 486 15.75 -0.95 2.07
N LEU A 487 16.14 -1.30 0.85
CA LEU A 487 17.54 -1.25 0.38
C LEU A 487 17.87 0.09 -0.32
N HIS A 488 17.47 1.22 0.29
CA HIS A 488 17.58 2.52 -0.34
C HIS A 488 19.02 3.00 -0.58
N GLN A 489 20.01 2.51 0.20
CA GLN A 489 21.41 2.92 0.08
C GLN A 489 22.08 2.44 -1.21
N LEU A 490 21.52 1.43 -1.88
CA LEU A 490 22.02 0.93 -3.17
C LEU A 490 21.76 1.95 -4.31
N MET A 491 20.62 2.62 -4.28
CA MET A 491 20.13 3.41 -5.43
C MET A 491 20.97 4.64 -5.77
N PRO A 492 21.50 5.44 -4.81
CA PRO A 492 22.38 6.55 -5.14
C PRO A 492 23.66 6.11 -5.87
N ILE A 493 24.26 5.00 -5.42
CA ILE A 493 25.47 4.43 -6.04
C ILE A 493 25.18 3.96 -7.46
N LEU A 494 24.14 3.15 -7.63
CA LEU A 494 23.72 2.67 -8.97
C LEU A 494 23.32 3.83 -9.89
N GLY A 495 22.69 4.87 -9.34
CA GLY A 495 22.36 6.08 -10.09
C GLY A 495 23.60 6.83 -10.61
N VAL A 496 24.66 6.95 -9.80
CA VAL A 496 25.94 7.55 -10.22
C VAL A 496 26.59 6.73 -11.33
N LEU A 497 26.63 5.40 -11.20
CA LEU A 497 27.17 4.52 -12.23
C LEU A 497 26.40 4.63 -13.55
N GLN A 498 25.07 4.67 -13.47
CA GLN A 498 24.20 4.88 -14.62
C GLN A 498 24.44 6.24 -15.30
N ASP A 499 24.64 7.31 -14.51
CA ASP A 499 24.94 8.65 -15.05
C ASP A 499 26.34 8.75 -15.68
N ARG A 500 27.28 7.87 -15.28
CA ARG A 500 28.58 7.69 -15.94
C ARG A 500 28.49 6.91 -17.26
N GLY A 501 27.31 6.39 -17.60
CA GLY A 501 27.04 5.69 -18.85
C GLY A 501 27.06 4.16 -18.76
N HIS A 502 27.21 3.59 -17.56
CA HIS A 502 27.22 2.13 -17.38
C HIS A 502 25.81 1.56 -17.43
N ALA A 503 25.67 0.36 -18.00
CA ALA A 503 24.47 -0.45 -17.92
C ALA A 503 24.42 -1.16 -16.57
N VAL A 504 23.59 -0.64 -15.65
CA VAL A 504 23.50 -1.18 -14.29
C VAL A 504 22.04 -1.51 -13.91
N ALA A 505 21.87 -2.60 -13.17
CA ALA A 505 20.58 -3.02 -12.64
C ALA A 505 20.74 -3.63 -11.25
N LEU A 506 19.62 -3.85 -10.57
CA LEU A 506 19.52 -4.55 -9.29
C LEU A 506 18.62 -5.78 -9.45
N VAL A 507 19.02 -6.91 -8.85
CA VAL A 507 18.18 -8.09 -8.61
C VAL A 507 18.21 -8.38 -7.12
N THR A 508 17.06 -8.53 -6.45
CA THR A 508 17.04 -8.79 -5.02
C THR A 508 15.77 -9.52 -4.58
N ASP A 509 15.90 -10.41 -3.60
CA ASP A 509 14.79 -10.96 -2.83
C ASP A 509 14.21 -9.97 -1.79
N GLY A 510 14.85 -8.81 -1.63
CA GLY A 510 14.41 -7.70 -0.80
C GLY A 510 13.50 -6.70 -1.53
N ARG A 511 13.32 -5.52 -0.95
CA ARG A 511 12.50 -4.42 -1.47
C ARG A 511 13.27 -3.09 -1.54
N LEU A 512 12.73 -2.20 -2.35
CA LEU A 512 13.20 -0.83 -2.46
C LEU A 512 12.16 0.16 -1.91
N SER A 513 12.57 1.41 -1.72
CA SER A 513 11.65 2.52 -1.53
C SER A 513 10.69 2.65 -2.73
N GLY A 514 9.43 2.96 -2.46
CA GLY A 514 8.46 3.27 -3.52
C GLY A 514 8.86 4.46 -4.40
N ALA A 515 9.80 5.29 -3.94
CA ALA A 515 10.40 6.40 -4.69
C ALA A 515 11.59 5.98 -5.58
N SER A 516 12.00 4.72 -5.58
CA SER A 516 13.04 4.20 -6.46
C SER A 516 12.46 3.88 -7.84
N GLY A 517 13.26 4.02 -8.91
CA GLY A 517 12.79 3.69 -10.25
C GLY A 517 13.70 4.11 -11.40
N LYS A 518 14.67 5.01 -11.19
CA LYS A 518 15.60 5.45 -12.26
C LYS A 518 16.47 4.29 -12.80
N VAL A 519 16.92 3.41 -11.91
CA VAL A 519 17.71 2.23 -12.23
C VAL A 519 16.78 1.02 -12.28
N PRO A 520 16.86 0.15 -13.31
CA PRO A 520 16.09 -1.08 -13.37
C PRO A 520 16.33 -1.96 -12.15
N ALA A 521 15.27 -2.42 -11.50
CA ALA A 521 15.39 -3.24 -10.31
C ALA A 521 14.32 -4.35 -10.31
N ALA A 522 14.74 -5.59 -10.46
CA ALA A 522 13.94 -6.77 -10.20
C ALA A 522 13.94 -7.04 -8.69
N ILE A 523 12.83 -6.80 -8.04
CA ILE A 523 12.69 -6.87 -6.59
C ILE A 523 11.69 -7.94 -6.17
N HIS A 524 11.72 -8.31 -4.88
CA HIS A 524 10.84 -9.33 -4.31
C HIS A 524 11.06 -10.72 -4.92
N VAL A 525 12.26 -11.04 -5.42
CA VAL A 525 12.55 -12.33 -6.07
C VAL A 525 12.09 -13.48 -5.17
N THR A 526 11.23 -14.31 -5.71
CA THR A 526 10.60 -15.44 -5.01
C THR A 526 10.80 -16.72 -5.83
N PRO A 527 11.27 -17.82 -5.20
CA PRO A 527 11.63 -17.97 -3.78
C PRO A 527 12.87 -17.16 -3.36
N GLU A 528 12.88 -16.65 -2.12
CA GLU A 528 14.03 -15.92 -1.57
C GLU A 528 15.25 -16.85 -1.34
N ALA A 529 16.45 -16.28 -1.23
CA ALA A 529 17.68 -17.06 -1.05
C ALA A 529 17.64 -17.97 0.20
N SER A 530 17.06 -17.50 1.32
CA SER A 530 16.96 -18.28 2.56
C SER A 530 15.97 -19.46 2.48
N LYS A 531 15.08 -19.44 1.49
CA LYS A 531 14.12 -20.52 1.19
C LYS A 531 14.55 -21.38 0.00
N GLY A 532 15.84 -21.35 -0.35
CA GLY A 532 16.41 -22.18 -1.42
C GLY A 532 16.24 -21.60 -2.84
N GLY A 533 15.80 -20.35 -2.97
CA GLY A 533 15.70 -19.67 -4.25
C GLY A 533 17.01 -19.64 -5.03
N VAL A 534 16.93 -19.73 -6.35
CA VAL A 534 18.10 -19.78 -7.26
C VAL A 534 19.00 -18.55 -7.10
N ILE A 535 18.47 -17.41 -6.70
CA ILE A 535 19.23 -16.20 -6.39
C ILE A 535 20.39 -16.48 -5.40
N GLY A 536 20.23 -17.47 -4.51
CA GLY A 536 21.28 -17.91 -3.58
C GLY A 536 22.42 -18.69 -4.21
N ARG A 537 22.30 -19.10 -5.50
CA ARG A 537 23.32 -19.85 -6.24
C ARG A 537 24.07 -18.99 -7.26
N VAL A 538 23.66 -17.74 -7.45
CA VAL A 538 24.36 -16.79 -8.33
C VAL A 538 25.73 -16.48 -7.78
N GLN A 539 26.74 -16.43 -8.65
CA GLN A 539 28.12 -16.12 -8.33
C GLN A 539 28.58 -14.83 -9.02
N ASP A 540 29.63 -14.20 -8.47
CA ASP A 540 30.24 -13.04 -9.12
C ASP A 540 30.68 -13.38 -10.55
N GLY A 541 30.33 -12.49 -11.48
CA GLY A 541 30.65 -12.65 -12.91
C GLY A 541 29.65 -13.45 -13.72
N ASP A 542 28.68 -14.15 -13.13
CA ASP A 542 27.59 -14.76 -13.88
C ASP A 542 26.84 -13.68 -14.68
N LEU A 543 26.50 -13.94 -15.93
CA LEU A 543 25.68 -13.02 -16.71
C LEU A 543 24.23 -13.10 -16.23
N VAL A 544 23.67 -11.97 -15.84
CA VAL A 544 22.25 -11.83 -15.46
C VAL A 544 21.54 -10.98 -16.49
N ALA A 545 20.43 -11.50 -17.01
CA ALA A 545 19.59 -10.85 -18.01
C ALA A 545 18.25 -10.43 -17.41
N ILE A 546 17.88 -9.17 -17.61
CA ILE A 546 16.57 -8.59 -17.32
C ILE A 546 16.01 -8.05 -18.61
N ASN A 547 14.79 -8.46 -18.96
CA ASN A 547 14.06 -7.92 -20.10
C ASN A 547 12.63 -7.59 -19.68
N VAL A 548 12.34 -6.30 -19.51
CA VAL A 548 11.03 -5.83 -19.05
C VAL A 548 9.94 -6.08 -20.09
N ALA A 549 10.27 -5.95 -21.38
CA ALA A 549 9.29 -6.10 -22.44
C ALA A 549 8.78 -7.54 -22.57
N SER A 550 9.69 -8.53 -22.52
CA SER A 550 9.32 -9.95 -22.53
C SER A 550 8.91 -10.49 -21.14
N GLY A 551 9.20 -9.76 -20.05
CA GLY A 551 8.96 -10.22 -18.68
C GLY A 551 9.97 -11.27 -18.21
N GLU A 552 11.23 -11.22 -18.66
CA GLU A 552 12.25 -12.24 -18.38
C GLU A 552 13.25 -11.81 -17.32
N LEU A 553 13.60 -12.77 -16.44
CA LEU A 553 14.64 -12.64 -15.42
C LEU A 553 15.46 -13.93 -15.33
N ASN A 554 16.66 -13.92 -15.91
CA ASN A 554 17.47 -15.13 -16.01
C ASN A 554 18.92 -14.90 -15.58
N VAL A 555 19.55 -15.92 -14.99
CA VAL A 555 21.00 -16.06 -14.95
C VAL A 555 21.41 -16.99 -16.09
N MET A 556 22.36 -16.53 -16.91
CA MET A 556 22.82 -17.21 -18.14
C MET A 556 23.89 -18.25 -17.80
N VAL A 557 23.50 -19.26 -17.02
CA VAL A 557 24.29 -20.40 -16.59
C VAL A 557 23.52 -21.66 -16.97
N ASP A 558 24.21 -22.68 -17.49
CA ASP A 558 23.58 -23.95 -17.82
C ASP A 558 22.84 -24.51 -16.59
N GLU A 559 21.64 -25.03 -16.81
CA GLU A 559 20.73 -25.47 -15.74
C GLU A 559 21.38 -26.53 -14.85
N ASP A 560 22.08 -27.52 -15.43
CA ASP A 560 22.78 -28.57 -14.70
C ASP A 560 23.91 -28.00 -13.84
N VAL A 561 24.63 -27.00 -14.36
CA VAL A 561 25.70 -26.30 -13.61
C VAL A 561 25.11 -25.52 -12.45
N LEU A 562 24.02 -24.80 -12.71
CA LEU A 562 23.33 -24.00 -11.68
C LEU A 562 22.72 -24.87 -10.60
N ALA A 563 22.12 -26.02 -10.97
CA ALA A 563 21.55 -26.99 -10.04
C ALA A 563 22.62 -27.66 -9.16
N ALA A 564 23.82 -27.88 -9.71
CA ALA A 564 24.96 -28.50 -8.99
C ALA A 564 25.65 -27.54 -7.99
N ARG A 565 25.42 -26.21 -8.11
CA ARG A 565 26.03 -25.24 -7.18
C ARG A 565 25.42 -25.35 -5.80
N GLU A 566 26.27 -25.26 -4.79
CA GLU A 566 25.82 -25.15 -3.40
C GLU A 566 25.07 -23.83 -3.19
N GLN A 567 24.03 -23.90 -2.37
CA GLN A 567 23.33 -22.71 -1.88
C GLN A 567 24.30 -21.88 -1.03
N ALA A 568 24.39 -20.59 -1.31
CA ALA A 568 25.20 -19.70 -0.50
C ALA A 568 24.75 -19.72 0.97
N ARG A 569 25.71 -19.59 1.85
CA ARG A 569 25.44 -19.55 3.28
C ARG A 569 24.86 -18.19 3.66
N ALA A 570 23.72 -18.20 4.36
CA ALA A 570 23.16 -16.97 4.89
C ALA A 570 24.15 -16.26 5.84
N PRO A 571 24.24 -14.92 5.81
CA PRO A 571 25.01 -14.17 6.79
C PRO A 571 24.57 -14.50 8.22
N ALA A 572 25.50 -14.44 9.17
CA ALA A 572 25.18 -14.61 10.57
C ALA A 572 24.12 -13.56 10.99
N PRO A 573 23.07 -13.96 11.73
CA PRO A 573 22.05 -13.01 12.20
C PRO A 573 22.72 -11.90 13.02
N ARG A 574 22.36 -10.66 12.73
CA ARG A 574 22.82 -9.52 13.53
C ARG A 574 22.17 -9.57 14.90
N SER A 575 22.98 -9.38 15.95
CA SER A 575 22.47 -9.13 17.30
C SER A 575 22.02 -7.65 17.37
N THR A 576 20.74 -7.40 17.17
CA THR A 576 20.18 -6.05 17.28
C THR A 576 19.08 -6.02 18.33
N VAL A 577 18.89 -4.86 18.99
CA VAL A 577 17.84 -4.68 20.00
C VAL A 577 16.46 -4.86 19.34
N GLY A 578 15.62 -5.69 19.95
CA GLY A 578 14.28 -6.00 19.45
C GLY A 578 14.21 -7.15 18.43
N ARG A 579 15.26 -7.45 17.66
CA ARG A 579 15.23 -8.48 16.60
C ARG A 579 14.83 -9.87 17.12
N ALA A 580 15.23 -10.23 18.33
CA ALA A 580 14.92 -11.52 18.92
C ALA A 580 13.40 -11.75 19.10
N LEU A 581 12.64 -10.70 19.40
CA LEU A 581 11.19 -10.75 19.53
C LEU A 581 10.48 -11.14 18.23
N PHE A 582 11.12 -10.91 17.08
CA PHE A 582 10.59 -11.19 15.75
C PHE A 582 11.20 -12.46 15.12
N ALA A 583 11.91 -13.29 15.89
CA ALA A 583 12.46 -14.56 15.38
C ALA A 583 11.34 -15.49 14.88
N PHE A 584 10.24 -15.58 15.61
CA PHE A 584 9.07 -16.37 15.26
C PHE A 584 8.43 -15.88 13.94
N ASN A 585 8.31 -14.56 13.78
CA ASN A 585 7.79 -13.96 12.54
C ASN A 585 8.61 -14.38 11.32
N ARG A 586 9.96 -14.34 11.41
CA ARG A 586 10.82 -14.77 10.30
C ARG A 586 10.67 -16.25 9.95
N ASN A 587 10.34 -17.10 10.90
CA ASN A 587 10.13 -18.53 10.66
C ASN A 587 8.77 -18.82 10.01
N LEU A 588 7.75 -18.00 10.27
CA LEU A 588 6.38 -18.22 9.80
C LEU A 588 6.02 -17.40 8.57
N VAL A 589 6.79 -16.35 8.26
CA VAL A 589 6.44 -15.43 7.18
C VAL A 589 6.35 -16.17 5.83
N THR A 590 5.26 -15.89 5.10
CA THR A 590 5.07 -16.37 3.73
C THR A 590 6.04 -15.66 2.77
N ASP A 591 6.15 -16.15 1.54
CA ASP A 591 6.91 -15.49 0.49
C ASP A 591 6.32 -14.13 0.14
N ALA A 592 7.13 -13.28 -0.51
CA ALA A 592 6.70 -11.95 -0.93
C ALA A 592 5.48 -11.98 -1.84
N GLU A 593 5.40 -12.94 -2.77
CA GLU A 593 4.24 -13.15 -3.66
C GLU A 593 2.96 -13.52 -2.89
N SER A 594 3.09 -14.21 -1.78
CA SER A 594 1.98 -14.55 -0.88
C SER A 594 1.68 -13.47 0.17
N GLY A 595 2.26 -12.27 -0.01
CA GLY A 595 2.01 -11.11 0.84
C GLY A 595 3.02 -10.88 1.96
N GLY A 596 4.07 -11.72 2.10
CA GLY A 596 5.08 -11.59 3.16
C GLY A 596 4.42 -11.42 4.54
N CYS A 597 3.52 -12.32 4.91
CA CYS A 597 2.62 -12.20 6.06
C CYS A 597 2.81 -13.36 7.04
N THR A 598 2.68 -13.08 8.33
CA THR A 598 2.76 -14.09 9.41
C THR A 598 1.40 -14.48 9.96
N LEU A 599 0.31 -13.84 9.50
CA LEU A 599 -1.04 -14.00 10.06
C LEU A 599 -1.92 -14.96 9.26
N PHE A 600 -1.60 -15.15 7.98
CA PHE A 600 -2.38 -16.01 7.07
C PHE A 600 -1.44 -16.96 6.34
N GLU A 601 -1.87 -18.20 6.17
CA GLU A 601 -1.17 -19.17 5.34
C GLU A 601 -1.17 -18.74 3.87
N ALA A 602 -0.15 -19.15 3.12
CA ALA A 602 -0.15 -18.97 1.67
C ALA A 602 -1.37 -19.70 1.06
N PRO A 603 -2.08 -19.09 0.09
CA PRO A 603 -3.21 -19.75 -0.54
C PRO A 603 -2.71 -20.95 -1.35
N VAL A 604 -3.42 -22.07 -1.26
CA VAL A 604 -3.23 -23.18 -2.20
C VAL A 604 -3.94 -22.77 -3.49
N LEU A 605 -3.17 -22.48 -4.53
CA LEU A 605 -3.71 -22.22 -5.86
C LEU A 605 -4.04 -23.59 -6.47
N VAL A 606 -5.32 -23.86 -6.68
CA VAL A 606 -5.76 -25.05 -7.42
C VAL A 606 -5.87 -24.61 -8.88
N ASP A 607 -4.99 -25.11 -9.74
CA ASP A 607 -5.08 -24.96 -11.19
C ASP A 607 -6.23 -25.85 -11.70
N GLU A 608 -7.47 -25.37 -11.63
CA GLU A 608 -8.56 -25.97 -12.40
C GLU A 608 -8.59 -25.31 -13.79
N PRO A 609 -8.50 -26.08 -14.88
CA PRO A 609 -8.59 -25.53 -16.23
C PRO A 609 -9.96 -24.88 -16.43
N ILE A 610 -9.96 -23.69 -17.00
CA ILE A 610 -11.16 -22.94 -17.35
C ILE A 610 -11.90 -23.70 -18.45
N GLU A 611 -12.88 -24.53 -18.10
CA GLU A 611 -13.87 -24.98 -19.08
C GLU A 611 -14.72 -23.76 -19.48
N ALA A 612 -14.62 -23.37 -20.74
CA ALA A 612 -15.42 -22.32 -21.35
C ALA A 612 -16.90 -22.71 -21.27
N ALA A 613 -17.60 -22.19 -20.26
CA ALA A 613 -19.05 -22.32 -20.17
C ALA A 613 -19.72 -21.42 -21.21
N THR A 614 -19.78 -21.93 -22.46
CA THR A 614 -20.74 -21.45 -23.45
C THR A 614 -22.12 -21.97 -23.07
N GLN A 615 -22.82 -21.31 -22.17
CA GLN A 615 -24.26 -21.47 -22.02
C GLN A 615 -24.98 -20.35 -22.78
N SER A 616 -25.50 -20.75 -23.95
CA SER A 616 -26.51 -20.00 -24.68
C SER A 616 -27.77 -19.88 -23.80
N VAL A 617 -28.08 -18.65 -23.39
CA VAL A 617 -29.39 -18.35 -22.80
C VAL A 617 -30.42 -18.36 -23.93
N ALA A 618 -31.15 -19.47 -24.07
CA ALA A 618 -32.34 -19.55 -24.88
C ALA A 618 -33.47 -18.77 -24.19
N TYR A 619 -33.90 -17.67 -24.79
CA TYR A 619 -35.14 -16.99 -24.43
C TYR A 619 -36.31 -17.89 -24.78
N GLY A 620 -36.93 -18.51 -23.79
CA GLY A 620 -38.23 -19.16 -23.91
C GLY A 620 -39.34 -18.12 -23.83
N HIS A 621 -40.01 -17.89 -24.93
CA HIS A 621 -41.33 -17.22 -24.94
C HIS A 621 -42.33 -18.08 -24.18
N CYS A 622 -42.95 -17.56 -23.14
CA CYS A 622 -44.24 -18.05 -22.65
C CYS A 622 -45.33 -17.12 -23.14
N VAL A 623 -46.13 -17.65 -24.07
CA VAL A 623 -47.43 -17.15 -24.43
C VAL A 623 -48.46 -17.99 -23.66
N SER A 624 -49.40 -17.32 -23.04
CA SER A 624 -50.77 -17.55 -22.55
C SER A 624 -50.93 -17.30 -21.06
#